data_f9cbe68264f7d4ff59e163ee13bf3aae
#
_entry.id   f9cbe68264f7d4ff59e163ee13bf3aae
#
_cell.length_a   1.000
_cell.length_b   1.000
_cell.length_c   1.000
_cell.angle_alpha   90.00
_cell.angle_beta   90.00
_cell.angle_gamma   90.00
#
_symmetry.space_group_name_H-M   'P 1'
#
loop_
_entity.id
_entity.type
_entity.pdbx_description
1 polymer ?
#
loop_
_entity_poly.entity_id
_entity_poly.type
_entity_poly.pdbx_seq_one_letter_code
_entity_poly.pdbx_strand_id
1 'polypeptide(L)'
;NYTVYSMKPKVILAAWVAVFSISVQAQSLEKMQWFNEPESYHIEGGVLEMDVPAQTDYWRIAHYGLTVDDGPFLHATYGGEFEAKIKVSGDYRARFDQAGMMIRQDHENYVKFGIEFVDGKFNISAVVTHHTSDWSVIPLDKPIPHLWLKAVRRLDAIELFYSFDDKEYTMMRTLWMQDNCPLQVGPVAACPDGQGFKARFSDFRVKHLPDQRRVEWLKKHQ
;
A
#
# COMPACT_ATOMS: atom_id res chain seq x y z
N ASN A 1 -8.84 63.53 -51.41
CA ASN A 1 -7.89 62.56 -50.80
C ASN A 1 -8.56 61.85 -49.62
N TYR A 2 -9.04 60.62 -49.83
CA TYR A 2 -9.56 59.77 -48.77
C TYR A 2 -8.55 58.69 -48.46
N THR A 3 -8.00 58.73 -47.24
CA THR A 3 -7.09 57.71 -46.71
C THR A 3 -7.90 56.57 -46.16
N VAL A 4 -7.82 55.38 -46.79
CA VAL A 4 -8.48 54.14 -46.31
C VAL A 4 -7.55 53.46 -45.31
N TYR A 5 -7.95 53.40 -44.03
CA TYR A 5 -7.26 52.60 -43.00
C TYR A 5 -7.65 51.14 -43.12
N SER A 6 -6.70 50.30 -43.49
CA SER A 6 -6.85 48.84 -43.47
C SER A 6 -6.68 48.31 -42.06
N MET A 7 -7.75 47.83 -41.45
CA MET A 7 -7.70 47.08 -40.18
C MET A 7 -7.37 45.62 -40.49
N LYS A 8 -6.17 45.21 -40.00
CA LYS A 8 -5.81 43.76 -40.00
C LYS A 8 -6.54 43.04 -38.86
N PRO A 9 -7.16 41.87 -39.07
CA PRO A 9 -7.81 41.14 -38.02
C PRO A 9 -6.74 40.58 -37.04
N LYS A 10 -6.92 40.84 -35.73
CA LYS A 10 -6.15 40.18 -34.66
C LYS A 10 -6.69 38.75 -34.48
N VAL A 11 -5.89 37.76 -34.87
CA VAL A 11 -6.17 36.36 -34.57
C VAL A 11 -5.88 36.14 -33.08
N ILE A 12 -6.93 35.93 -32.29
CA ILE A 12 -6.80 35.53 -30.90
C ILE A 12 -6.63 34.03 -30.89
N LEU A 13 -5.40 33.58 -30.66
CA LEU A 13 -5.10 32.17 -30.47
C LEU A 13 -5.55 31.78 -29.06
N ALA A 14 -6.72 31.12 -28.94
CA ALA A 14 -7.17 30.56 -27.68
C ALA A 14 -6.35 29.28 -27.40
N ALA A 15 -5.42 29.40 -26.45
CA ALA A 15 -4.68 28.26 -25.95
C ALA A 15 -5.62 27.41 -25.07
N TRP A 16 -6.00 26.23 -25.56
CA TRP A 16 -6.70 25.23 -24.78
C TRP A 16 -5.69 24.59 -23.82
N VAL A 17 -5.73 24.98 -22.56
CA VAL A 17 -5.03 24.26 -21.50
C VAL A 17 -5.84 22.98 -21.21
N ALA A 18 -5.37 21.86 -21.72
CA ALA A 18 -5.92 20.56 -21.35
C ALA A 18 -5.55 20.27 -19.89
N VAL A 19 -6.49 20.51 -18.99
CA VAL A 19 -6.39 20.08 -17.58
C VAL A 19 -6.58 18.57 -17.58
N PHE A 20 -5.49 17.80 -17.55
CA PHE A 20 -5.54 16.38 -17.28
C PHE A 20 -5.96 16.19 -15.81
N SER A 21 -7.25 15.99 -15.60
CA SER A 21 -7.75 15.52 -14.31
C SER A 21 -7.20 14.11 -14.10
N ILE A 22 -6.20 13.98 -13.22
CA ILE A 22 -5.76 12.67 -12.73
C ILE A 22 -6.90 12.14 -11.87
N SER A 23 -7.74 11.28 -12.43
CA SER A 23 -8.79 10.61 -11.67
C SER A 23 -8.11 9.63 -10.72
N VAL A 24 -8.09 9.96 -9.44
CA VAL A 24 -7.81 8.98 -8.37
C VAL A 24 -9.03 8.08 -8.33
N GLN A 25 -8.99 6.96 -9.05
CA GLN A 25 -10.02 5.96 -8.96
C GLN A 25 -9.80 5.20 -7.67
N ALA A 26 -10.67 5.43 -6.68
CA ALA A 26 -10.72 4.57 -5.50
C ALA A 26 -10.98 3.14 -5.98
N GLN A 27 -10.01 2.26 -5.78
CA GLN A 27 -10.19 0.85 -6.11
C GLN A 27 -11.27 0.30 -5.18
N SER A 28 -12.34 -0.23 -5.76
CA SER A 28 -13.39 -0.87 -4.98
C SER A 28 -12.86 -2.18 -4.39
N LEU A 29 -12.83 -2.27 -3.07
CA LEU A 29 -12.40 -3.48 -2.34
C LEU A 29 -13.24 -4.69 -2.75
N GLU A 30 -14.51 -4.50 -3.11
CA GLU A 30 -15.44 -5.54 -3.56
C GLU A 30 -15.01 -6.23 -4.87
N LYS A 31 -14.12 -5.61 -5.64
CA LYS A 31 -13.58 -6.14 -6.91
C LYS A 31 -12.21 -6.79 -6.77
N MET A 32 -11.66 -6.77 -5.57
CA MET A 32 -10.37 -7.39 -5.30
C MET A 32 -10.51 -8.89 -5.06
N GLN A 33 -9.39 -9.61 -5.09
CA GLN A 33 -9.35 -11.06 -4.97
C GLN A 33 -8.74 -11.45 -3.63
N TRP A 34 -9.27 -12.51 -3.02
CA TRP A 34 -8.69 -13.10 -1.83
C TRP A 34 -7.57 -14.08 -2.17
N PHE A 35 -6.50 -13.97 -1.41
CA PHE A 35 -5.57 -15.03 -1.12
C PHE A 35 -5.75 -15.39 0.35
N ASN A 36 -6.13 -16.64 0.66
CA ASN A 36 -6.59 -17.07 1.97
C ASN A 36 -7.82 -16.28 2.48
N GLU A 37 -8.95 -16.48 1.83
CA GLU A 37 -10.21 -15.81 2.21
C GLU A 37 -10.62 -16.18 3.64
N PRO A 38 -10.87 -15.20 4.55
CA PRO A 38 -11.33 -15.50 5.89
C PRO A 38 -12.78 -16.00 5.88
N GLU A 39 -13.16 -16.81 6.88
CA GLU A 39 -14.53 -17.34 6.99
C GLU A 39 -15.59 -16.24 7.20
N SER A 40 -15.20 -15.14 7.83
CA SER A 40 -16.10 -14.04 8.15
C SER A 40 -15.46 -12.71 7.81
N TYR A 41 -16.10 -11.98 6.92
CA TYR A 41 -15.75 -10.59 6.59
C TYR A 41 -16.94 -9.83 6.03
N HIS A 42 -16.84 -8.51 6.02
CA HIS A 42 -17.82 -7.62 5.41
C HIS A 42 -17.12 -6.49 4.67
N ILE A 43 -17.55 -6.19 3.45
CA ILE A 43 -17.07 -5.05 2.66
C ILE A 43 -18.27 -4.17 2.31
N GLU A 44 -18.26 -2.93 2.80
CA GLU A 44 -19.32 -1.96 2.52
C GLU A 44 -18.76 -0.53 2.52
N GLY A 45 -19.11 0.26 1.51
CA GLY A 45 -18.73 1.67 1.44
C GLY A 45 -17.21 1.90 1.43
N GLY A 46 -16.43 0.98 0.86
CA GLY A 46 -14.98 1.07 0.82
C GLY A 46 -14.29 0.71 2.14
N VAL A 47 -15.01 0.11 3.08
CA VAL A 47 -14.51 -0.40 4.35
C VAL A 47 -14.55 -1.92 4.33
N LEU A 48 -13.43 -2.56 4.70
CA LEU A 48 -13.34 -3.99 4.97
C LEU A 48 -13.23 -4.20 6.47
N GLU A 49 -14.10 -5.03 7.02
CA GLU A 49 -13.98 -5.61 8.36
C GLU A 49 -13.84 -7.11 8.22
N MET A 50 -12.88 -7.73 8.92
CA MET A 50 -12.69 -9.17 8.87
C MET A 50 -12.38 -9.76 10.25
N ASP A 51 -12.83 -10.98 10.48
CA ASP A 51 -12.38 -11.80 11.59
C ASP A 51 -11.10 -12.54 11.13
N VAL A 52 -9.96 -12.10 11.69
CA VAL A 52 -8.66 -12.68 11.34
C VAL A 52 -8.55 -14.06 11.97
N PRO A 53 -8.31 -15.13 11.18
CA PRO A 53 -8.23 -16.49 11.69
C PRO A 53 -7.06 -16.68 12.67
N ALA A 54 -7.27 -17.55 13.65
CA ALA A 54 -6.25 -17.96 14.61
C ALA A 54 -5.11 -18.73 13.92
N GLN A 55 -3.91 -18.61 14.46
CA GLN A 55 -2.70 -19.35 14.08
C GLN A 55 -2.32 -19.19 12.60
N THR A 56 -2.49 -17.98 12.07
CA THR A 56 -2.10 -17.60 10.71
C THR A 56 -0.90 -16.67 10.73
N ASP A 57 -0.04 -16.74 9.72
CA ASP A 57 1.12 -15.82 9.57
C ASP A 57 1.57 -15.70 8.10
N TYR A 58 2.54 -14.82 7.90
CA TYR A 58 3.42 -14.74 6.74
C TYR A 58 4.86 -14.65 7.24
N TRP A 59 5.57 -15.78 7.18
CA TRP A 59 6.97 -15.88 7.63
C TRP A 59 7.70 -16.94 6.84
N ARG A 60 8.99 -16.71 6.59
CA ARG A 60 9.84 -17.71 5.92
C ARG A 60 11.18 -17.85 6.63
N ILE A 61 11.45 -19.05 7.13
CA ILE A 61 12.73 -19.62 7.53
C ILE A 61 13.39 -18.93 8.71
N ALA A 62 13.75 -17.63 8.59
CA ALA A 62 14.59 -16.93 9.55
C ALA A 62 14.16 -17.15 11.00
N HIS A 63 15.11 -17.42 11.89
CA HIS A 63 14.98 -17.65 13.32
C HIS A 63 14.13 -18.88 13.71
N TYR A 64 12.89 -18.99 13.19
CA TYR A 64 11.94 -20.03 13.60
C TYR A 64 12.03 -21.32 12.78
N GLY A 65 12.68 -21.31 11.62
CA GLY A 65 12.83 -22.46 10.72
C GLY A 65 11.54 -22.91 10.02
N LEU A 66 10.46 -22.14 10.15
CA LEU A 66 9.15 -22.47 9.55
C LEU A 66 8.88 -21.60 8.32
N THR A 67 7.94 -22.06 7.50
CA THR A 67 7.39 -21.31 6.38
C THR A 67 5.87 -21.34 6.49
N VAL A 68 5.26 -20.16 6.61
CA VAL A 68 3.82 -19.94 6.73
C VAL A 68 3.40 -18.84 5.75
N ASP A 69 2.22 -19.02 5.13
CA ASP A 69 1.70 -18.16 4.06
C ASP A 69 0.16 -18.30 4.04
N ASP A 70 -0.49 -18.16 5.20
CA ASP A 70 -1.90 -18.53 5.37
C ASP A 70 -2.81 -17.44 5.99
N GLY A 71 -2.28 -16.25 6.28
CA GLY A 71 -3.08 -15.10 6.68
C GLY A 71 -3.99 -14.58 5.55
N PRO A 72 -5.14 -13.97 5.86
CA PRO A 72 -6.00 -13.36 4.85
C PRO A 72 -5.34 -12.16 4.17
N PHE A 73 -5.38 -12.14 2.84
CA PHE A 73 -4.86 -11.08 1.99
C PHE A 73 -5.83 -10.77 0.86
N LEU A 74 -6.45 -9.60 0.89
CA LEU A 74 -7.31 -9.09 -0.18
C LEU A 74 -6.47 -8.22 -1.10
N HIS A 75 -6.40 -8.53 -2.41
CA HIS A 75 -5.47 -7.84 -3.29
C HIS A 75 -6.02 -7.55 -4.68
N ALA A 76 -5.45 -6.55 -5.32
CA ALA A 76 -5.46 -6.36 -6.76
C ALA A 76 -4.03 -6.25 -7.29
N THR A 77 -3.87 -6.45 -8.60
CA THR A 77 -2.55 -6.46 -9.24
C THR A 77 -2.27 -5.13 -9.93
N TYR A 78 -1.10 -4.56 -9.67
CA TYR A 78 -0.66 -3.28 -10.22
C TYR A 78 0.70 -3.41 -10.89
N GLY A 79 0.80 -2.90 -12.12
CA GLY A 79 2.06 -2.76 -12.84
C GLY A 79 2.62 -1.34 -12.76
N GLY A 80 3.89 -1.18 -13.13
CA GLY A 80 4.56 0.13 -13.19
C GLY A 80 4.79 0.78 -11.82
N GLU A 81 4.95 2.10 -11.82
CA GLU A 81 5.16 2.89 -10.61
C GLU A 81 3.83 3.34 -10.02
N PHE A 82 3.70 3.27 -8.69
CA PHE A 82 2.46 3.63 -7.99
C PHE A 82 2.71 4.12 -6.56
N GLU A 83 1.71 4.81 -6.03
CA GLU A 83 1.52 5.09 -4.61
C GLU A 83 0.28 4.35 -4.13
N ALA A 84 0.41 3.53 -3.10
CA ALA A 84 -0.69 2.85 -2.44
C ALA A 84 -0.85 3.38 -1.02
N LYS A 85 -2.09 3.61 -0.58
CA LYS A 85 -2.44 4.06 0.78
C LYS A 85 -3.59 3.25 1.35
N ILE A 86 -3.57 3.08 2.67
CA ILE A 86 -4.66 2.45 3.44
C ILE A 86 -4.65 2.96 4.88
N LYS A 87 -5.82 2.97 5.50
CA LYS A 87 -5.99 3.17 6.94
C LYS A 87 -6.32 1.83 7.59
N VAL A 88 -5.63 1.49 8.67
CA VAL A 88 -5.79 0.22 9.37
C VAL A 88 -6.05 0.43 10.86
N SER A 89 -6.90 -0.41 11.43
CA SER A 89 -7.14 -0.56 12.87
C SER A 89 -7.49 -2.01 13.20
N GLY A 90 -7.48 -2.37 14.47
CA GLY A 90 -7.86 -3.71 14.90
C GLY A 90 -7.92 -3.85 16.41
N ASP A 91 -8.60 -4.92 16.85
CA ASP A 91 -8.74 -5.30 18.25
C ASP A 91 -7.59 -6.24 18.68
N TYR A 92 -6.35 -5.80 18.49
CA TYR A 92 -5.14 -6.59 18.76
C TYR A 92 -5.09 -7.03 20.22
N ARG A 93 -4.84 -8.32 20.46
CA ARG A 93 -4.90 -8.92 21.81
C ARG A 93 -3.73 -9.82 22.14
N ALA A 94 -3.36 -10.67 21.19
CA ALA A 94 -2.33 -11.68 21.36
C ALA A 94 -1.01 -11.21 20.72
N ARG A 95 0.07 -11.81 21.16
CA ARG A 95 1.38 -11.58 20.57
C ARG A 95 1.35 -11.86 19.07
N PHE A 96 1.94 -10.95 18.30
CA PHE A 96 2.03 -10.95 16.85
C PHE A 96 0.70 -10.75 16.12
N ASP A 97 -0.44 -10.44 16.78
CA ASP A 97 -1.61 -9.94 16.07
C ASP A 97 -1.20 -8.77 15.20
N GLN A 98 -1.46 -8.85 13.90
CA GLN A 98 -0.95 -7.89 12.94
C GLN A 98 -1.94 -7.59 11.82
N ALA A 99 -2.01 -6.33 11.43
CA ALA A 99 -2.80 -5.89 10.28
C ALA A 99 -2.15 -4.70 9.59
N GLY A 100 -2.22 -4.67 8.26
CA GLY A 100 -1.59 -3.61 7.48
C GLY A 100 -1.78 -3.78 5.98
N MET A 101 -0.75 -3.44 5.23
CA MET A 101 -0.69 -3.59 3.79
C MET A 101 0.40 -4.59 3.40
N MET A 102 0.11 -5.43 2.41
CA MET A 102 1.11 -6.27 1.77
C MET A 102 1.29 -5.88 0.32
N ILE A 103 2.54 -5.93 -0.13
CA ILE A 103 2.96 -5.85 -1.52
C ILE A 103 3.71 -7.14 -1.82
N ARG A 104 3.17 -7.95 -2.73
CA ARG A 104 3.60 -9.30 -2.97
C ARG A 104 3.85 -9.55 -4.45
N GLN A 105 5.03 -10.03 -4.78
CA GLN A 105 5.36 -10.54 -6.09
C GLN A 105 4.98 -12.02 -6.19
N ASP A 106 5.42 -12.81 -5.21
CA ASP A 106 5.19 -14.25 -5.10
C ASP A 106 5.35 -14.70 -3.63
N HIS A 107 5.36 -16.02 -3.38
CA HIS A 107 5.47 -16.61 -2.05
C HIS A 107 6.84 -16.42 -1.38
N GLU A 108 7.88 -16.05 -2.12
CA GLU A 108 9.22 -15.81 -1.61
C GLU A 108 9.62 -14.33 -1.58
N ASN A 109 8.84 -13.47 -2.27
CA ASN A 109 9.16 -12.06 -2.45
C ASN A 109 7.95 -11.19 -2.12
N TYR A 110 7.92 -10.67 -0.90
CA TYR A 110 6.86 -9.79 -0.42
C TYR A 110 7.34 -8.87 0.70
N VAL A 111 6.58 -7.83 0.95
CA VAL A 111 6.67 -7.04 2.18
C VAL A 111 5.28 -6.89 2.76
N LYS A 112 5.12 -7.13 4.06
CA LYS A 112 3.95 -6.75 4.86
C LYS A 112 4.38 -5.70 5.89
N PHE A 113 3.56 -4.69 6.11
CA PHE A 113 3.85 -3.64 7.09
C PHE A 113 2.56 -3.04 7.64
N GLY A 114 2.61 -2.61 8.88
CA GLY A 114 1.44 -2.08 9.57
C GLY A 114 1.57 -2.05 11.07
N ILE A 115 0.47 -2.31 11.77
CA ILE A 115 0.43 -2.46 13.22
C ILE A 115 0.71 -3.92 13.56
N GLU A 116 1.57 -4.14 14.54
CA GLU A 116 1.82 -5.44 15.14
C GLU A 116 1.84 -5.33 16.66
N PHE A 117 1.13 -6.21 17.35
CA PHE A 117 1.06 -6.24 18.80
C PHE A 117 2.11 -7.21 19.34
N VAL A 118 3.14 -6.69 20.01
CA VAL A 118 4.25 -7.48 20.52
C VAL A 118 4.48 -7.15 22.00
N ASP A 119 4.48 -8.17 22.85
CA ASP A 119 4.77 -8.08 24.26
C ASP A 119 3.98 -6.97 24.99
N GLY A 120 2.68 -6.88 24.70
CA GLY A 120 1.75 -5.92 25.29
C GLY A 120 1.84 -4.50 24.74
N LYS A 121 2.58 -4.28 23.66
CA LYS A 121 2.75 -2.97 23.02
C LYS A 121 2.34 -2.97 21.55
N PHE A 122 1.80 -1.85 21.12
CA PHE A 122 1.62 -1.56 19.70
C PHE A 122 2.97 -1.22 19.08
N ASN A 123 3.25 -1.78 17.93
CA ASN A 123 4.43 -1.48 17.15
C ASN A 123 4.04 -1.13 15.72
N ILE A 124 4.78 -0.23 15.08
CA ILE A 124 4.81 -0.12 13.64
C ILE A 124 5.84 -1.13 13.15
N SER A 125 5.41 -2.07 12.34
CA SER A 125 6.19 -3.23 11.94
C SER A 125 6.32 -3.34 10.43
N ALA A 126 7.42 -3.89 9.96
CA ALA A 126 7.60 -4.36 8.60
C ALA A 126 8.34 -5.70 8.59
N VAL A 127 7.84 -6.62 7.77
CA VAL A 127 8.53 -7.86 7.42
C VAL A 127 8.80 -7.84 5.93
N VAL A 128 10.06 -7.81 5.55
CA VAL A 128 10.52 -7.96 4.17
C VAL A 128 10.96 -9.41 3.97
N THR A 129 10.45 -10.04 2.93
CA THR A 129 10.82 -11.41 2.58
C THR A 129 11.43 -11.43 1.20
N HIS A 130 12.67 -11.89 1.12
CA HIS A 130 13.39 -12.30 -0.09
C HIS A 130 13.98 -13.66 0.20
N HIS A 131 13.23 -14.72 -0.12
CA HIS A 131 13.49 -16.10 0.27
C HIS A 131 13.43 -16.32 1.79
N THR A 132 14.04 -15.46 2.60
CA THR A 132 13.96 -15.46 4.07
C THR A 132 13.35 -14.15 4.56
N SER A 133 12.63 -14.22 5.68
CA SER A 133 12.00 -13.05 6.30
C SER A 133 12.97 -12.24 7.16
N ASP A 134 12.83 -10.93 7.09
CA ASP A 134 13.57 -9.91 7.83
C ASP A 134 12.57 -8.96 8.50
N TRP A 135 12.61 -8.86 9.83
CA TRP A 135 11.62 -8.17 10.63
C TRP A 135 12.20 -6.94 11.33
N SER A 136 11.45 -5.84 11.30
CA SER A 136 11.75 -4.61 12.02
C SER A 136 10.52 -4.05 12.70
N VAL A 137 10.72 -3.47 13.90
CA VAL A 137 9.65 -2.89 14.73
C VAL A 137 10.05 -1.52 15.26
N ILE A 138 9.07 -0.65 15.38
CA ILE A 138 9.16 0.65 16.06
C ILE A 138 8.10 0.63 17.17
N PRO A 139 8.48 0.43 18.43
CA PRO A 139 7.52 0.40 19.54
C PRO A 139 6.88 1.77 19.74
N LEU A 140 5.58 1.77 20.04
CA LEU A 140 4.82 2.96 20.37
C LEU A 140 4.64 3.07 21.89
N ASP A 141 4.77 4.28 22.41
CA ASP A 141 4.60 4.56 23.84
C ASP A 141 3.13 4.45 24.29
N LYS A 142 2.19 4.57 23.36
CA LYS A 142 0.75 4.56 23.62
C LYS A 142 0.01 3.73 22.56
N PRO A 143 -1.11 3.10 22.93
CA PRO A 143 -2.04 2.53 21.96
C PRO A 143 -2.51 3.60 20.98
N ILE A 144 -2.70 3.20 19.72
CA ILE A 144 -3.23 4.05 18.66
C ILE A 144 -4.56 3.51 18.17
N PRO A 145 -5.53 4.37 17.86
CA PRO A 145 -6.84 3.93 17.36
C PRO A 145 -6.77 3.43 15.92
N HIS A 146 -5.84 3.92 15.14
CA HIS A 146 -5.61 3.56 13.74
C HIS A 146 -4.23 4.04 13.29
N LEU A 147 -3.80 3.52 12.15
CA LEU A 147 -2.59 3.93 11.46
C LEU A 147 -2.86 4.09 9.97
N TRP A 148 -2.30 5.14 9.38
CA TRP A 148 -2.23 5.30 7.94
C TRP A 148 -0.93 4.74 7.42
N LEU A 149 -1.01 3.96 6.34
CA LEU A 149 0.12 3.35 5.66
C LEU A 149 0.20 3.87 4.23
N LYS A 150 1.41 4.09 3.77
CA LYS A 150 1.69 4.46 2.39
C LYS A 150 2.90 3.70 1.88
N ALA A 151 2.78 3.15 0.68
CA ALA A 151 3.89 2.59 -0.07
C ALA A 151 4.05 3.31 -1.39
N VAL A 152 5.28 3.59 -1.77
CA VAL A 152 5.63 4.20 -3.07
C VAL A 152 6.57 3.28 -3.80
N ARG A 153 6.13 2.74 -4.94
CA ARG A 153 6.97 1.96 -5.84
C ARG A 153 7.60 2.87 -6.88
N ARG A 154 8.93 2.86 -6.96
CA ARG A 154 9.72 3.53 -7.98
C ARG A 154 10.83 2.64 -8.47
N LEU A 155 10.84 2.33 -9.79
CA LEU A 155 11.82 1.40 -10.37
C LEU A 155 11.81 0.06 -9.61
N ASP A 156 12.94 -0.31 -9.02
CA ASP A 156 13.16 -1.51 -8.23
C ASP A 156 13.16 -1.25 -6.72
N ALA A 157 12.61 -0.13 -6.27
CA ALA A 157 12.49 0.21 -4.86
C ALA A 157 11.03 0.40 -4.42
N ILE A 158 10.74 -0.01 -3.21
CA ILE A 158 9.53 0.32 -2.49
C ILE A 158 9.91 1.08 -1.23
N GLU A 159 9.35 2.28 -1.08
CA GLU A 159 9.47 3.09 0.12
C GLU A 159 8.21 2.95 0.96
N LEU A 160 8.36 2.63 2.24
CA LEU A 160 7.27 2.43 3.19
C LEU A 160 7.20 3.61 4.15
N PHE A 161 5.98 4.10 4.37
CA PHE A 161 5.70 5.23 5.24
C PHE A 161 4.52 4.91 6.14
N TYR A 162 4.47 5.57 7.30
CA TYR A 162 3.33 5.61 8.19
C TYR A 162 2.96 7.03 8.57
N SER A 163 1.70 7.22 9.00
CA SER A 163 1.18 8.49 9.49
C SER A 163 0.08 8.25 10.52
N PHE A 164 -0.06 9.16 11.48
CA PHE A 164 -1.14 9.14 12.47
C PHE A 164 -2.35 9.99 12.05
N ASP A 165 -2.21 10.83 11.01
CA ASP A 165 -3.20 11.84 10.62
C ASP A 165 -3.49 11.95 9.10
N ASP A 166 -2.90 11.08 8.26
CA ASP A 166 -2.91 11.12 6.78
C ASP A 166 -2.31 12.40 6.16
N LYS A 167 -1.61 13.20 6.93
CA LYS A 167 -0.99 14.45 6.46
C LYS A 167 0.52 14.35 6.46
N GLU A 168 1.10 14.09 7.61
CA GLU A 168 2.54 13.96 7.77
C GLU A 168 2.93 12.49 7.78
N TYR A 169 3.78 12.11 6.84
CA TYR A 169 4.25 10.75 6.65
C TYR A 169 5.72 10.61 7.00
N THR A 170 6.02 9.68 7.88
CA THR A 170 7.38 9.30 8.26
C THR A 170 7.80 8.06 7.46
N MET A 171 8.94 8.15 6.79
CA MET A 171 9.55 6.98 6.14
C MET A 171 10.06 6.02 7.21
N MET A 172 9.70 4.74 7.07
CA MET A 172 10.16 3.70 7.97
C MET A 172 11.16 2.74 7.32
N ARG A 173 11.09 2.56 6.01
CA ARG A 173 11.97 1.63 5.29
C ARG A 173 11.97 1.90 3.80
N THR A 174 13.10 1.66 3.16
CA THR A 174 13.23 1.43 1.73
C THR A 174 13.71 0.01 1.51
N LEU A 175 13.13 -0.71 0.56
CA LEU A 175 13.52 -2.07 0.21
C LEU A 175 13.59 -2.24 -1.30
N TRP A 176 14.39 -3.21 -1.73
CA TRP A 176 14.42 -3.66 -3.11
C TRP A 176 13.23 -4.57 -3.41
N MET A 177 12.63 -4.43 -4.59
CA MET A 177 11.66 -5.36 -5.17
C MET A 177 11.88 -5.36 -6.68
N GLN A 178 11.90 -6.52 -7.30
CA GLN A 178 12.15 -6.65 -8.73
C GLN A 178 11.30 -5.65 -9.54
N ASP A 179 11.94 -4.93 -10.45
CA ASP A 179 11.24 -4.05 -11.37
C ASP A 179 10.55 -4.82 -12.52
N ASN A 180 9.72 -4.11 -13.29
CA ASN A 180 9.03 -4.63 -14.48
C ASN A 180 8.17 -5.90 -14.25
N CYS A 181 7.79 -6.19 -13.01
CA CYS A 181 6.81 -7.22 -12.69
C CYS A 181 5.57 -6.59 -12.05
N PRO A 182 4.36 -7.09 -12.33
CA PRO A 182 3.18 -6.67 -11.60
C PRO A 182 3.23 -7.18 -10.16
N LEU A 183 2.68 -6.39 -9.22
CA LEU A 183 2.65 -6.70 -7.80
C LEU A 183 1.21 -6.77 -7.30
N GLN A 184 0.93 -7.72 -6.44
CA GLN A 184 -0.31 -7.80 -5.67
C GLN A 184 -0.22 -6.83 -4.50
N VAL A 185 -1.22 -5.97 -4.33
CA VAL A 185 -1.24 -4.92 -3.30
C VAL A 185 -2.60 -4.87 -2.63
N GLY A 186 -2.62 -4.82 -1.29
CA GLY A 186 -3.86 -4.68 -0.55
C GLY A 186 -3.76 -4.95 0.94
N PRO A 187 -4.91 -4.95 1.66
CA PRO A 187 -4.98 -5.25 3.08
C PRO A 187 -4.60 -6.70 3.39
N VAL A 188 -3.83 -6.87 4.46
CA VAL A 188 -3.38 -8.15 5.00
C VAL A 188 -3.51 -8.14 6.51
N ALA A 189 -3.80 -9.30 7.09
CA ALA A 189 -3.76 -9.51 8.53
C ALA A 189 -3.31 -10.94 8.86
N ALA A 190 -2.82 -11.13 10.10
CA ALA A 190 -2.49 -12.45 10.61
C ALA A 190 -2.55 -12.45 12.17
N CYS A 191 -2.75 -13.63 12.73
CA CYS A 191 -2.87 -13.88 14.16
C CYS A 191 -2.06 -15.12 14.57
N PRO A 192 -0.71 -15.00 14.68
CA PRO A 192 0.16 -16.17 14.88
C PRO A 192 -0.09 -16.92 16.20
N ASP A 193 -0.13 -16.20 17.32
CA ASP A 193 -0.21 -16.80 18.67
C ASP A 193 -1.63 -16.75 19.27
N GLY A 194 -2.55 -16.02 18.66
CA GLY A 194 -3.87 -15.72 19.21
C GLY A 194 -4.98 -16.67 18.77
N GLN A 195 -6.19 -16.36 19.23
CA GLN A 195 -7.43 -17.06 18.88
C GLN A 195 -8.26 -16.25 17.85
N GLY A 196 -7.60 -15.36 17.12
CA GLY A 196 -8.24 -14.46 16.17
C GLY A 196 -8.59 -13.09 16.79
N PHE A 197 -8.76 -12.10 15.92
CA PHE A 197 -9.16 -10.74 16.29
C PHE A 197 -9.89 -10.06 15.13
N LYS A 198 -10.53 -8.91 15.38
CA LYS A 198 -11.15 -8.11 14.31
C LYS A 198 -10.16 -7.09 13.76
N ALA A 199 -9.95 -7.11 12.44
CA ALA A 199 -9.22 -6.08 11.71
C ALA A 199 -10.16 -5.26 10.84
N ARG A 200 -9.88 -3.96 10.70
CA ARG A 200 -10.65 -3.01 9.90
C ARG A 200 -9.74 -2.19 9.02
N PHE A 201 -10.10 -2.06 7.75
CA PHE A 201 -9.38 -1.31 6.73
C PHE A 201 -10.32 -0.35 6.03
N SER A 202 -9.83 0.86 5.76
CA SER A 202 -10.57 1.87 4.98
C SER A 202 -9.63 2.69 4.12
N ASP A 203 -10.21 3.53 3.27
CA ASP A 203 -9.47 4.51 2.46
C ASP A 203 -8.36 3.88 1.57
N PHE A 204 -8.54 2.62 1.17
CA PHE A 204 -7.61 1.97 0.26
C PHE A 204 -7.66 2.64 -1.11
N ARG A 205 -6.52 3.09 -1.57
CA ARG A 205 -6.38 3.72 -2.88
C ARG A 205 -5.01 3.48 -3.47
N VAL A 206 -4.97 3.27 -4.78
CA VAL A 206 -3.73 3.18 -5.54
C VAL A 206 -3.74 4.23 -6.64
N LYS A 207 -2.69 5.02 -6.70
CA LYS A 207 -2.45 6.04 -7.71
C LYS A 207 -1.25 5.66 -8.55
N HIS A 208 -1.43 5.54 -9.86
CA HIS A 208 -0.31 5.38 -10.78
C HIS A 208 0.55 6.64 -10.81
N LEU A 209 1.85 6.44 -10.82
CA LEU A 209 2.85 7.50 -10.93
C LEU A 209 3.47 7.49 -12.33
N PRO A 210 3.99 8.63 -12.82
CA PRO A 210 4.74 8.66 -14.07
C PRO A 210 5.94 7.72 -14.01
N ASP A 211 6.17 6.99 -15.10
CA ASP A 211 7.37 6.16 -15.26
C ASP A 211 8.63 7.04 -15.22
N GLN A 212 9.42 6.89 -14.18
CA GLN A 212 10.60 7.70 -13.93
C GLN A 212 11.67 7.48 -15.01
N ARG A 213 11.84 6.25 -15.51
CA ARG A 213 12.80 5.93 -16.57
C ARG A 213 12.44 6.63 -17.87
N ARG A 214 11.14 6.67 -18.21
CA ARG A 214 10.66 7.36 -19.39
C ARG A 214 10.87 8.87 -19.28
N VAL A 215 10.58 9.45 -18.12
CA VAL A 215 10.80 10.88 -17.88
C VAL A 215 12.28 11.24 -17.96
N GLU A 216 13.16 10.43 -17.40
CA GLU A 216 14.61 10.64 -17.48
C GLU A 216 15.15 10.49 -18.90
N TRP A 217 14.64 9.50 -19.64
CA TRP A 217 14.99 9.34 -21.05
C TRP A 217 14.59 10.54 -21.89
N LEU A 218 13.36 11.05 -21.71
CA LEU A 218 12.85 12.23 -22.42
C LEU A 218 13.70 13.47 -22.13
N LYS A 219 14.12 13.68 -20.88
CA LYS A 219 14.99 14.79 -20.49
C LYS A 219 16.37 14.78 -21.17
N LYS A 220 16.88 13.59 -21.51
CA LYS A 220 18.19 13.42 -22.17
C LYS A 220 18.12 13.62 -23.67
N HIS A 221 16.94 13.60 -24.28
CA HIS A 221 16.76 13.60 -25.74
C HIS A 221 15.95 14.82 -26.24
N GLN A 222 15.64 15.78 -25.39
CA GLN A 222 15.12 17.10 -25.71
C GLN A 222 16.27 18.13 -25.75
#